data_15d8b08c52e02d0ac3d8a6e4fa152908
#
_entry.id   15d8b08c52e02d0ac3d8a6e4fa152908
#
_cell.length_a   1.000
_cell.length_b   1.000
_cell.length_c   1.000
_cell.angle_alpha   90.00
_cell.angle_beta   90.00
_cell.angle_gamma   90.00
#
_symmetry.space_group_name_H-M   'P 1'
#
loop_
_entity.id
_entity.type
_entity.pdbx_description
1 polymer ?
#
loop_
_entity_poly.entity_id
_entity_poly.type
_entity_poly.pdbx_seq_one_letter_code
_entity_poly.pdbx_strand_id
1 'polypeptide(L)'
;MAGIFYGWIGIYYGQFAYMYDTWGYHYLSVEEYKLLFHNPSAYFSNILHSGYESKYAGFFSSDYSWWNDLKSNMFIKFLSLINVFSFGNYYVNVIFYSFITIAGPVAIYRVFSDVFPGKKVHVLLATFLIPSFAYWTSGIHKDGLVFMAISLIIYHVYFSLKEKKFRLYRIVPLFISFIIILSFRNFLLVILIPALFAWILSTMIKKRNAIIYTSTYLICGLLFFSLRYIFPGLDFPKAVVDKQQAFKSLQGNSGIDLPELKPTLGSFLINAPHALSSTTLRPHPGDVKHILSMAAASETAFLLLLFFLFLFWRTTNGIKSTSFIWFCVFFSFSFLLSIGFTVNFLGAIVRYRSIVLPFLLVPVISLINWERIYSILFNNIKNNSNVSEM
;
A
#
# COMPACT_ATOMS: atom_id res chain seq x y z
N MET A 1 -2.21 7.50 18.23
CA MET A 1 -0.80 7.52 18.74
C MET A 1 0.22 7.47 17.59
N ALA A 2 0.23 6.44 16.71
CA ALA A 2 1.24 6.34 15.64
C ALA A 2 1.27 7.56 14.70
N GLY A 3 0.11 8.13 14.31
CA GLY A 3 0.04 9.33 13.49
C GLY A 3 0.54 10.61 14.19
N ILE A 4 0.36 10.72 15.51
CA ILE A 4 0.93 11.81 16.30
C ILE A 4 2.45 11.70 16.33
N PHE A 5 2.96 10.48 16.55
CA PHE A 5 4.39 10.19 16.50
C PHE A 5 4.98 10.49 15.11
N TYR A 6 4.25 10.14 14.04
CA TYR A 6 4.65 10.49 12.68
C TYR A 6 4.82 12.00 12.49
N GLY A 7 3.87 12.79 12.98
CA GLY A 7 3.95 14.25 12.94
C GLY A 7 5.12 14.82 13.74
N TRP A 8 5.35 14.29 14.95
CA TRP A 8 6.48 14.69 15.79
C TRP A 8 7.83 14.35 15.15
N ILE A 9 7.99 13.15 14.58
CA ILE A 9 9.18 12.76 13.81
C ILE A 9 9.36 13.68 12.60
N GLY A 10 8.28 14.10 11.94
CA GLY A 10 8.33 15.07 10.84
C GLY A 10 8.96 16.41 11.25
N ILE A 11 8.64 16.92 12.45
CA ILE A 11 9.29 18.13 13.00
C ILE A 11 10.76 17.86 13.32
N TYR A 12 11.05 16.77 14.00
CA TYR A 12 12.42 16.43 14.41
C TYR A 12 13.36 16.33 13.22
N TYR A 13 12.99 15.60 12.17
CA TYR A 13 13.79 15.50 10.96
C TYR A 13 13.67 16.71 10.03
N GLY A 14 12.60 17.48 10.10
CA GLY A 14 12.40 18.71 9.34
C GLY A 14 13.39 19.81 9.69
N GLN A 15 14.03 19.74 10.87
CA GLN A 15 15.14 20.62 11.24
C GLN A 15 16.44 20.28 10.47
N PHE A 16 16.56 19.04 9.99
CA PHE A 16 17.76 18.51 9.30
C PHE A 16 17.51 18.20 7.83
N ALA A 17 16.26 17.93 7.44
CA ALA A 17 15.85 17.66 6.06
C ALA A 17 14.38 18.06 5.90
N TYR A 18 14.09 18.88 4.90
CA TYR A 18 12.72 19.36 4.63
C TYR A 18 11.78 18.18 4.43
N MET A 19 10.97 17.84 5.45
CA MET A 19 9.89 16.86 5.35
C MET A 19 8.64 17.55 4.79
N TYR A 20 8.66 17.83 3.48
CA TYR A 20 7.56 18.49 2.77
C TYR A 20 6.24 17.70 2.81
N ASP A 21 6.33 16.37 2.97
CA ASP A 21 5.17 15.52 2.73
C ASP A 21 4.01 15.71 3.71
N THR A 22 4.27 15.83 5.01
CA THR A 22 3.18 15.96 5.99
C THR A 22 2.93 17.41 6.42
N TRP A 23 3.96 18.10 6.89
CA TRP A 23 3.86 19.48 7.33
C TRP A 23 3.65 20.46 6.18
N GLY A 24 4.26 20.20 5.02
CA GLY A 24 4.03 21.00 3.81
C GLY A 24 2.56 20.97 3.37
N TYR A 25 1.97 19.78 3.31
CA TYR A 25 0.52 19.67 3.02
C TYR A 25 -0.34 20.35 4.08
N HIS A 26 0.07 20.25 5.36
CA HIS A 26 -0.67 20.92 6.43
C HIS A 26 -0.62 22.43 6.26
N TYR A 27 0.56 23.04 6.09
CA TYR A 27 0.68 24.50 5.92
C TYR A 27 -0.12 25.00 4.73
N LEU A 28 0.00 24.38 3.58
CA LEU A 28 -0.80 24.73 2.40
C LEU A 28 -2.30 24.56 2.65
N SER A 29 -2.70 23.55 3.41
CA SER A 29 -4.12 23.35 3.74
C SER A 29 -4.66 24.41 4.71
N VAL A 30 -3.83 24.98 5.58
CA VAL A 30 -4.22 26.09 6.47
C VAL A 30 -4.40 27.37 5.66
N GLU A 31 -3.59 27.61 4.64
CA GLU A 31 -3.79 28.75 3.74
C GLU A 31 -5.10 28.62 2.96
N GLU A 32 -5.38 27.44 2.42
CA GLU A 32 -6.65 27.15 1.76
C GLU A 32 -7.86 27.23 2.70
N TYR A 33 -7.70 26.83 3.95
CA TYR A 33 -8.72 27.03 4.99
C TYR A 33 -9.01 28.50 5.23
N LYS A 34 -7.98 29.36 5.32
CA LYS A 34 -8.16 30.82 5.42
C LYS A 34 -8.87 31.38 4.18
N LEU A 35 -8.47 30.93 2.99
CA LEU A 35 -9.09 31.35 1.74
C LEU A 35 -10.59 30.99 1.69
N LEU A 36 -10.99 29.82 2.21
CA LEU A 36 -12.39 29.39 2.30
C LEU A 36 -13.27 30.42 3.04
N PHE A 37 -12.76 31.05 4.10
CA PHE A 37 -13.51 32.02 4.88
C PHE A 37 -13.39 33.47 4.37
N HIS A 38 -12.24 33.83 3.76
CA HIS A 38 -12.04 35.20 3.26
C HIS A 38 -12.58 35.38 1.84
N ASN A 39 -12.43 34.37 0.98
CA ASN A 39 -12.91 34.43 -0.40
C ASN A 39 -13.36 33.04 -0.88
N PRO A 40 -14.59 32.60 -0.52
CA PRO A 40 -15.12 31.29 -0.94
C PRO A 40 -15.14 31.08 -2.45
N SER A 41 -15.42 32.15 -3.23
CA SER A 41 -15.41 32.05 -4.70
C SER A 41 -14.05 31.65 -5.23
N ALA A 42 -12.97 32.26 -4.75
CA ALA A 42 -11.61 31.89 -5.12
C ALA A 42 -11.26 30.46 -4.64
N TYR A 43 -11.71 30.06 -3.45
CA TYR A 43 -11.50 28.71 -2.92
C TYR A 43 -12.10 27.63 -3.82
N PHE A 44 -13.33 27.82 -4.29
CA PHE A 44 -14.00 26.85 -5.17
C PHE A 44 -13.51 26.92 -6.61
N SER A 45 -13.17 28.09 -7.14
CA SER A 45 -12.67 28.24 -8.51
C SER A 45 -11.28 27.61 -8.71
N ASN A 46 -10.43 27.58 -7.66
CA ASN A 46 -9.09 27.03 -7.76
C ASN A 46 -9.00 25.52 -7.45
N ILE A 47 -10.12 24.80 -7.26
CA ILE A 47 -10.11 23.33 -7.00
C ILE A 47 -9.38 22.56 -8.11
N LEU A 48 -9.65 22.96 -9.37
CA LEU A 48 -9.02 22.34 -10.55
C LEU A 48 -7.85 23.16 -11.10
N HIS A 49 -7.45 24.20 -10.39
CA HIS A 49 -6.34 25.07 -10.81
C HIS A 49 -5.00 24.36 -10.68
N SER A 50 -4.11 24.62 -11.61
CA SER A 50 -2.75 24.09 -11.64
C SER A 50 -1.80 25.18 -12.15
N GLY A 51 -0.64 25.32 -11.52
CA GLY A 51 0.43 26.20 -12.03
C GLY A 51 1.05 25.74 -13.34
N TYR A 52 0.68 24.56 -13.84
CA TYR A 52 1.22 23.91 -15.04
C TYR A 52 0.20 23.76 -16.17
N GLU A 53 -0.77 24.66 -16.27
CA GLU A 53 -1.88 24.60 -17.23
C GLU A 53 -1.44 24.49 -18.70
N SER A 54 -0.26 24.99 -19.02
CA SER A 54 0.30 24.92 -20.39
C SER A 54 1.06 23.61 -20.70
N LYS A 55 1.27 22.73 -19.71
CA LYS A 55 2.00 21.46 -19.85
C LYS A 55 1.15 20.28 -19.45
N TYR A 56 0.45 19.72 -20.43
CA TYR A 56 -0.24 18.44 -20.24
C TYR A 56 0.72 17.30 -20.55
N ALA A 57 1.46 16.82 -19.55
CA ALA A 57 2.12 15.52 -19.66
C ALA A 57 1.09 14.39 -19.59
N GLY A 58 1.43 13.21 -20.10
CA GLY A 58 0.54 12.04 -20.05
C GLY A 58 0.07 11.75 -18.62
N PHE A 59 -1.13 11.21 -18.47
CA PHE A 59 -1.79 10.93 -17.18
C PHE A 59 -0.91 10.10 -16.21
N PHE A 60 -0.06 9.21 -16.74
CA PHE A 60 0.88 8.40 -15.98
C PHE A 60 2.29 9.01 -15.90
N SER A 61 2.51 10.18 -16.49
CA SER A 61 3.82 10.85 -16.47
C SER A 61 4.25 11.21 -15.04
N SER A 62 5.57 11.23 -14.84
CA SER A 62 6.21 11.68 -13.61
C SER A 62 6.61 13.15 -13.64
N ASP A 63 6.51 13.80 -14.80
CA ASP A 63 6.89 15.18 -14.98
C ASP A 63 5.95 16.14 -14.23
N TYR A 64 6.43 17.34 -13.94
CA TYR A 64 5.59 18.42 -13.47
C TYR A 64 4.50 18.69 -14.49
N SER A 65 3.26 18.42 -14.12
CA SER A 65 2.11 18.49 -15.02
C SER A 65 0.85 18.84 -14.25
N TRP A 66 -0.16 19.28 -14.97
CA TRP A 66 -1.49 19.55 -14.42
C TRP A 66 -2.02 18.38 -13.57
N TRP A 67 -1.85 17.14 -14.01
CA TRP A 67 -2.27 15.95 -13.27
C TRP A 67 -1.54 15.78 -11.94
N ASN A 68 -0.23 16.03 -11.90
CA ASN A 68 0.55 15.86 -10.67
C ASN A 68 0.25 16.97 -9.67
N ASP A 69 0.01 18.18 -10.17
CA ASP A 69 -0.38 19.31 -9.33
C ASP A 69 -1.80 19.13 -8.77
N LEU A 70 -2.74 18.73 -9.62
CA LEU A 70 -4.11 18.40 -9.21
C LEU A 70 -4.17 17.36 -8.09
N LYS A 71 -3.33 16.31 -8.15
CA LYS A 71 -3.24 15.28 -7.10
C LYS A 71 -2.81 15.86 -5.74
N SER A 72 -1.95 16.86 -5.76
CA SER A 72 -1.52 17.56 -4.53
C SER A 72 -2.60 18.51 -4.05
N ASN A 73 -3.18 19.29 -4.94
CA ASN A 73 -4.24 20.23 -4.62
C ASN A 73 -5.48 19.54 -4.04
N MET A 74 -5.92 18.42 -4.60
CA MET A 74 -7.04 17.64 -4.06
C MET A 74 -6.80 17.17 -2.61
N PHE A 75 -5.55 16.79 -2.27
CA PHE A 75 -5.23 16.40 -0.90
C PHE A 75 -5.20 17.61 0.05
N ILE A 76 -4.64 18.73 -0.41
CA ILE A 76 -4.62 20.00 0.33
C ILE A 76 -6.05 20.47 0.61
N LYS A 77 -6.93 20.44 -0.40
CA LYS A 77 -8.36 20.78 -0.24
C LYS A 77 -9.07 19.86 0.74
N PHE A 78 -8.82 18.56 0.68
CA PHE A 78 -9.35 17.62 1.66
C PHE A 78 -8.92 17.97 3.09
N LEU A 79 -7.65 18.29 3.31
CA LEU A 79 -7.15 18.71 4.62
C LEU A 79 -7.71 20.07 5.05
N SER A 80 -7.92 21.00 4.13
CA SER A 80 -8.50 22.31 4.45
C SER A 80 -9.92 22.21 5.01
N LEU A 81 -10.70 21.23 4.56
CA LEU A 81 -12.01 20.92 5.14
C LEU A 81 -11.89 20.38 6.57
N ILE A 82 -10.86 19.58 6.86
CA ILE A 82 -10.60 19.12 8.23
C ILE A 82 -10.18 20.29 9.12
N ASN A 83 -9.45 21.28 8.58
CA ASN A 83 -9.05 22.49 9.31
C ASN A 83 -10.26 23.31 9.82
N VAL A 84 -11.44 23.19 9.22
CA VAL A 84 -12.68 23.83 9.73
C VAL A 84 -13.00 23.35 11.16
N PHE A 85 -12.72 22.07 11.46
CA PHE A 85 -13.00 21.48 12.77
C PHE A 85 -11.80 21.56 13.73
N SER A 86 -10.58 21.64 13.21
CA SER A 86 -9.34 21.65 14.00
C SER A 86 -8.76 23.04 14.22
N PHE A 87 -9.35 24.06 13.59
CA PHE A 87 -8.83 25.44 13.60
C PHE A 87 -7.36 25.53 13.16
N GLY A 88 -6.95 24.68 12.20
CA GLY A 88 -5.60 24.64 11.70
C GLY A 88 -4.58 23.96 12.63
N ASN A 89 -5.02 23.18 13.62
CA ASN A 89 -4.10 22.44 14.48
C ASN A 89 -3.72 21.10 13.84
N TYR A 90 -2.42 20.91 13.60
CA TYR A 90 -1.89 19.70 12.96
C TYR A 90 -2.28 18.41 13.69
N TYR A 91 -2.10 18.35 15.01
CA TYR A 91 -2.33 17.13 15.77
C TYR A 91 -3.82 16.77 15.88
N VAL A 92 -4.68 17.79 15.90
CA VAL A 92 -6.14 17.59 15.81
C VAL A 92 -6.50 17.06 14.42
N ASN A 93 -5.89 17.59 13.35
CA ASN A 93 -6.06 17.05 12.00
C ASN A 93 -5.66 15.58 11.91
N VAL A 94 -4.57 15.18 12.58
CA VAL A 94 -4.13 13.76 12.62
C VAL A 94 -5.22 12.88 13.22
N ILE A 95 -5.93 13.33 14.25
CA ILE A 95 -7.02 12.58 14.88
C ILE A 95 -8.17 12.38 13.90
N PHE A 96 -8.66 13.48 13.28
CA PHE A 96 -9.73 13.39 12.28
C PHE A 96 -9.33 12.54 11.08
N TYR A 97 -8.12 12.73 10.59
CA TYR A 97 -7.59 11.95 9.47
C TYR A 97 -7.52 10.45 9.80
N SER A 98 -6.97 10.09 10.97
CA SER A 98 -6.89 8.71 11.43
C SER A 98 -8.28 8.09 11.64
N PHE A 99 -9.26 8.88 12.13
CA PHE A 99 -10.64 8.44 12.30
C PHE A 99 -11.31 8.11 10.95
N ILE A 100 -11.03 8.89 9.91
CA ILE A 100 -11.54 8.62 8.57
C ILE A 100 -10.85 7.37 7.98
N THR A 101 -9.53 7.31 8.04
CA THR A 101 -8.75 6.26 7.38
C THR A 101 -8.84 4.90 8.05
N ILE A 102 -9.24 4.82 9.34
CA ILE A 102 -9.43 3.54 10.06
C ILE A 102 -10.51 2.66 9.41
N ALA A 103 -11.40 3.24 8.61
CA ALA A 103 -12.38 2.48 7.83
C ALA A 103 -11.71 1.42 6.93
N GLY A 104 -10.49 1.69 6.44
CA GLY A 104 -9.72 0.74 5.65
C GLY A 104 -9.31 -0.53 6.40
N PRO A 105 -8.53 -0.42 7.49
CA PRO A 105 -8.19 -1.57 8.34
C PRO A 105 -9.42 -2.33 8.84
N VAL A 106 -10.50 -1.63 9.24
CA VAL A 106 -11.75 -2.27 9.67
C VAL A 106 -12.40 -3.06 8.53
N ALA A 107 -12.44 -2.53 7.32
CA ALA A 107 -12.99 -3.22 6.16
C ALA A 107 -12.21 -4.50 5.85
N ILE A 108 -10.90 -4.44 5.84
CA ILE A 108 -10.02 -5.60 5.58
C ILE A 108 -10.09 -6.60 6.74
N TYR A 109 -10.11 -6.16 7.99
CA TYR A 109 -10.32 -7.03 9.15
C TYR A 109 -11.62 -7.85 9.01
N ARG A 110 -12.72 -7.23 8.58
CA ARG A 110 -13.99 -7.93 8.35
C ARG A 110 -13.90 -8.99 7.25
N VAL A 111 -13.22 -8.67 6.14
CA VAL A 111 -13.01 -9.63 5.05
C VAL A 111 -12.18 -10.81 5.52
N PHE A 112 -11.02 -10.57 6.12
CA PHE A 112 -10.13 -11.63 6.58
C PHE A 112 -10.71 -12.45 7.73
N SER A 113 -11.48 -11.82 8.63
CA SER A 113 -12.18 -12.56 9.71
C SER A 113 -13.23 -13.52 9.17
N ASP A 114 -13.82 -13.23 8.02
CA ASP A 114 -14.72 -14.16 7.33
C ASP A 114 -13.96 -15.24 6.55
N VAL A 115 -12.81 -14.91 5.96
CA VAL A 115 -11.95 -15.86 5.24
C VAL A 115 -11.29 -16.85 6.19
N PHE A 116 -10.90 -16.41 7.40
CA PHE A 116 -10.24 -17.21 8.43
C PHE A 116 -11.09 -17.30 9.71
N PRO A 117 -12.20 -18.04 9.71
CA PRO A 117 -13.02 -18.22 10.92
C PRO A 117 -12.20 -18.89 12.02
N GLY A 118 -12.32 -18.38 13.25
CA GLY A 118 -11.53 -18.87 14.39
C GLY A 118 -10.15 -18.25 14.57
N LYS A 119 -9.64 -17.46 13.60
CA LYS A 119 -8.32 -16.81 13.68
C LYS A 119 -8.41 -15.28 13.87
N LYS A 120 -9.50 -14.77 14.47
CA LYS A 120 -9.78 -13.33 14.59
C LYS A 120 -8.66 -12.53 15.25
N VAL A 121 -8.00 -13.10 16.27
CA VAL A 121 -6.87 -12.44 16.96
C VAL A 121 -5.68 -12.28 16.02
N HIS A 122 -5.33 -13.33 15.28
CA HIS A 122 -4.23 -13.26 14.29
C HIS A 122 -4.52 -12.23 13.19
N VAL A 123 -5.76 -12.20 12.70
CA VAL A 123 -6.24 -11.21 11.73
C VAL A 123 -6.13 -9.79 12.30
N LEU A 124 -6.53 -9.58 13.57
CA LEU A 124 -6.46 -8.29 14.24
C LEU A 124 -5.01 -7.81 14.36
N LEU A 125 -4.12 -8.67 14.87
CA LEU A 125 -2.70 -8.34 15.03
C LEU A 125 -2.06 -7.97 13.67
N ALA A 126 -2.29 -8.80 12.65
CA ALA A 126 -1.71 -8.60 11.32
C ALA A 126 -2.35 -7.44 10.52
N THR A 127 -3.53 -6.96 10.91
CA THR A 127 -4.18 -5.82 10.24
C THR A 127 -3.85 -4.49 10.89
N PHE A 128 -3.72 -4.45 12.23
CA PHE A 128 -3.62 -3.18 12.95
C PHE A 128 -2.25 -2.92 13.59
N LEU A 129 -1.45 -3.95 13.89
CA LEU A 129 -0.26 -3.82 14.70
C LEU A 129 1.06 -3.90 13.92
N ILE A 130 1.04 -3.87 12.58
CA ILE A 130 2.26 -3.76 11.79
C ILE A 130 2.82 -2.34 11.97
N PRO A 131 4.04 -2.16 12.52
CA PRO A 131 4.53 -0.83 12.90
C PRO A 131 4.63 0.14 11.72
N SER A 132 5.22 -0.27 10.59
CA SER A 132 5.34 0.58 9.42
C SER A 132 3.96 0.92 8.82
N PHE A 133 3.04 -0.05 8.79
CA PHE A 133 1.68 0.20 8.32
C PHE A 133 0.96 1.23 9.21
N ALA A 134 0.95 1.02 10.53
CA ALA A 134 0.32 1.94 11.47
C ALA A 134 0.94 3.36 11.40
N TYR A 135 2.26 3.45 11.26
CA TYR A 135 3.00 4.70 11.16
C TYR A 135 2.62 5.49 9.89
N TRP A 136 2.67 4.86 8.71
CA TRP A 136 2.48 5.55 7.44
C TRP A 136 1.00 5.80 7.09
N THR A 137 0.06 4.96 7.56
CA THR A 137 -1.35 5.11 7.21
C THR A 137 -2.15 5.98 8.18
N SER A 138 -1.66 6.19 9.40
CA SER A 138 -2.34 7.04 10.40
C SER A 138 -1.83 8.49 10.44
N GLY A 139 -0.65 8.78 9.89
CA GLY A 139 -0.15 10.16 9.74
C GLY A 139 -0.82 10.89 8.57
N ILE A 140 -0.77 12.22 8.57
CA ILE A 140 -1.30 13.04 7.46
C ILE A 140 -0.50 12.77 6.19
N HIS A 141 -0.94 11.77 5.44
CA HIS A 141 -0.31 11.32 4.22
C HIS A 141 -1.30 10.64 3.27
N LYS A 142 -1.08 10.77 1.97
CA LYS A 142 -1.96 10.16 0.94
C LYS A 142 -2.15 8.65 1.11
N ASP A 143 -1.18 7.95 1.71
CA ASP A 143 -1.17 6.47 1.83
C ASP A 143 -2.30 5.91 2.68
N GLY A 144 -2.73 6.61 3.74
CA GLY A 144 -3.89 6.22 4.55
C GLY A 144 -5.20 6.19 3.76
N LEU A 145 -5.45 7.25 2.97
CA LEU A 145 -6.63 7.33 2.09
C LEU A 145 -6.57 6.27 0.97
N VAL A 146 -5.40 6.05 0.39
CA VAL A 146 -5.21 5.04 -0.65
C VAL A 146 -5.46 3.63 -0.11
N PHE A 147 -4.91 3.30 1.07
CA PHE A 147 -5.18 2.01 1.71
C PHE A 147 -6.67 1.84 2.03
N MET A 148 -7.32 2.88 2.57
CA MET A 148 -8.75 2.87 2.83
C MET A 148 -9.55 2.59 1.56
N ALA A 149 -9.23 3.27 0.46
CA ALA A 149 -9.92 3.09 -0.81
C ALA A 149 -9.75 1.67 -1.39
N ILE A 150 -8.52 1.12 -1.39
CA ILE A 150 -8.27 -0.27 -1.80
C ILE A 150 -9.09 -1.24 -0.93
N SER A 151 -9.07 -1.03 0.38
CA SER A 151 -9.75 -1.89 1.35
C SER A 151 -11.27 -1.88 1.19
N LEU A 152 -11.85 -0.71 0.92
CA LEU A 152 -13.29 -0.57 0.66
C LEU A 152 -13.69 -1.23 -0.66
N ILE A 153 -12.89 -1.11 -1.73
CA ILE A 153 -13.14 -1.85 -2.97
C ILE A 153 -13.15 -3.35 -2.69
N ILE A 154 -12.13 -3.87 -2.02
CA ILE A 154 -12.02 -5.29 -1.69
C ILE A 154 -13.20 -5.74 -0.83
N TYR A 155 -13.57 -4.97 0.18
CA TYR A 155 -14.71 -5.26 1.06
C TYR A 155 -16.02 -5.39 0.27
N HIS A 156 -16.34 -4.39 -0.55
CA HIS A 156 -17.59 -4.38 -1.30
C HIS A 156 -17.63 -5.47 -2.39
N VAL A 157 -16.50 -5.73 -3.06
CA VAL A 157 -16.39 -6.82 -4.04
C VAL A 157 -16.52 -8.17 -3.34
N TYR A 158 -15.81 -8.41 -2.21
CA TYR A 158 -15.86 -9.65 -1.46
C TYR A 158 -17.29 -10.03 -1.04
N PHE A 159 -17.99 -9.11 -0.39
CA PHE A 159 -19.35 -9.36 0.06
C PHE A 159 -20.37 -9.43 -1.07
N SER A 160 -20.13 -8.76 -2.20
CA SER A 160 -20.97 -8.92 -3.41
C SER A 160 -20.81 -10.32 -4.02
N LEU A 161 -19.59 -10.83 -4.11
CA LEU A 161 -19.32 -12.18 -4.60
C LEU A 161 -19.88 -13.26 -3.66
N LYS A 162 -19.74 -13.05 -2.35
CA LYS A 162 -20.26 -13.98 -1.33
C LYS A 162 -21.80 -14.04 -1.33
N GLU A 163 -22.46 -12.89 -1.39
CA GLU A 163 -23.91 -12.78 -1.43
C GLU A 163 -24.52 -13.12 -2.80
N LYS A 164 -23.66 -13.25 -3.85
CA LYS A 164 -24.07 -13.39 -5.24
C LYS A 164 -25.06 -12.29 -5.67
N LYS A 165 -24.99 -11.14 -5.06
CA LYS A 165 -25.89 -10.01 -5.29
C LYS A 165 -25.12 -8.70 -5.16
N PHE A 166 -25.24 -7.86 -6.17
CA PHE A 166 -24.70 -6.51 -6.13
C PHE A 166 -25.78 -5.54 -5.63
N ARG A 167 -25.54 -4.92 -4.46
CA ARG A 167 -26.50 -3.97 -3.87
C ARG A 167 -26.13 -2.54 -4.27
N LEU A 168 -27.13 -1.74 -4.67
CA LEU A 168 -26.91 -0.38 -5.16
C LEU A 168 -26.14 0.53 -4.20
N TYR A 169 -26.35 0.40 -2.88
CA TYR A 169 -25.60 1.21 -1.89
C TYR A 169 -24.08 0.99 -1.94
N ARG A 170 -23.59 -0.07 -2.59
CA ARG A 170 -22.15 -0.34 -2.77
C ARG A 170 -21.51 0.48 -3.87
N ILE A 171 -22.32 1.06 -4.78
CA ILE A 171 -21.82 1.86 -5.91
C ILE A 171 -21.09 3.09 -5.40
N VAL A 172 -21.68 3.82 -4.45
CA VAL A 172 -21.11 5.08 -3.95
C VAL A 172 -19.72 4.88 -3.32
N PRO A 173 -19.52 3.98 -2.35
CA PRO A 173 -18.17 3.77 -1.80
C PRO A 173 -17.18 3.19 -2.83
N LEU A 174 -17.61 2.37 -3.77
CA LEU A 174 -16.75 1.89 -4.85
C LEU A 174 -16.30 3.02 -5.77
N PHE A 175 -17.23 3.90 -6.17
CA PHE A 175 -16.93 5.05 -7.02
C PHE A 175 -16.00 6.06 -6.33
N ILE A 176 -16.29 6.40 -5.07
CA ILE A 176 -15.42 7.29 -4.27
C ILE A 176 -14.03 6.68 -4.12
N SER A 177 -13.94 5.39 -3.81
CA SER A 177 -12.65 4.70 -3.67
C SER A 177 -11.88 4.68 -4.98
N PHE A 178 -12.55 4.46 -6.10
CA PHE A 178 -11.92 4.53 -7.42
C PHE A 178 -11.34 5.93 -7.71
N ILE A 179 -12.12 6.99 -7.42
CA ILE A 179 -11.66 8.38 -7.58
C ILE A 179 -10.46 8.66 -6.69
N ILE A 180 -10.45 8.21 -5.43
CA ILE A 180 -9.33 8.39 -4.51
C ILE A 180 -8.05 7.76 -5.07
N ILE A 181 -8.13 6.50 -5.54
CA ILE A 181 -6.96 5.82 -6.13
C ILE A 181 -6.51 6.51 -7.41
N LEU A 182 -7.44 6.88 -8.28
CA LEU A 182 -7.16 7.59 -9.53
C LEU A 182 -6.45 8.92 -9.27
N SER A 183 -6.95 9.69 -8.28
CA SER A 183 -6.43 11.01 -7.95
C SER A 183 -5.07 10.97 -7.24
N PHE A 184 -4.84 10.00 -6.35
CA PHE A 184 -3.63 10.00 -5.53
C PHE A 184 -2.55 9.05 -6.02
N ARG A 185 -2.93 7.90 -6.59
CA ARG A 185 -1.98 6.87 -7.04
C ARG A 185 -2.53 6.10 -8.24
N ASN A 186 -2.69 6.78 -9.37
CA ASN A 186 -3.27 6.22 -10.59
C ASN A 186 -2.60 4.90 -11.05
N PHE A 187 -1.28 4.75 -10.86
CA PHE A 187 -0.58 3.51 -11.23
C PHE A 187 -1.09 2.28 -10.49
N LEU A 188 -1.69 2.46 -9.30
CA LEU A 188 -2.28 1.34 -8.54
C LEU A 188 -3.46 0.71 -9.28
N LEU A 189 -4.17 1.45 -10.11
CA LEU A 189 -5.26 0.87 -10.92
C LEU A 189 -4.72 -0.16 -11.91
N VAL A 190 -3.54 0.08 -12.48
CA VAL A 190 -2.89 -0.86 -13.42
C VAL A 190 -2.56 -2.19 -12.71
N ILE A 191 -2.32 -2.15 -11.41
CA ILE A 191 -2.01 -3.34 -10.59
C ILE A 191 -3.28 -3.97 -10.03
N LEU A 192 -4.21 -3.15 -9.54
CA LEU A 192 -5.41 -3.61 -8.83
C LEU A 192 -6.45 -4.21 -9.79
N ILE A 193 -6.65 -3.61 -10.97
CA ILE A 193 -7.66 -4.08 -11.93
C ILE A 193 -7.42 -5.53 -12.39
N PRO A 194 -6.21 -5.93 -12.83
CA PRO A 194 -5.93 -7.33 -13.18
C PRO A 194 -6.16 -8.29 -12.02
N ALA A 195 -5.77 -7.90 -10.80
CA ALA A 195 -5.95 -8.73 -9.62
C ALA A 195 -7.43 -8.92 -9.25
N LEU A 196 -8.23 -7.84 -9.30
CA LEU A 196 -9.67 -7.90 -9.08
C LEU A 196 -10.37 -8.72 -10.16
N PHE A 197 -10.01 -8.52 -11.43
CA PHE A 197 -10.59 -9.27 -12.54
C PHE A 197 -10.31 -10.77 -12.41
N ALA A 198 -9.05 -11.17 -12.14
CA ALA A 198 -8.70 -12.55 -11.88
C ALA A 198 -9.47 -13.14 -10.69
N TRP A 199 -9.64 -12.37 -9.62
CA TRP A 199 -10.39 -12.81 -8.45
C TRP A 199 -11.86 -13.04 -8.74
N ILE A 200 -12.53 -12.08 -9.39
CA ILE A 200 -13.94 -12.19 -9.78
C ILE A 200 -14.11 -13.41 -10.70
N LEU A 201 -13.27 -13.52 -11.73
CA LEU A 201 -13.32 -14.61 -12.70
C LEU A 201 -13.10 -15.99 -12.03
N SER A 202 -12.11 -16.09 -11.14
CA SER A 202 -11.79 -17.31 -10.39
C SER A 202 -12.94 -17.73 -9.46
N THR A 203 -13.67 -16.77 -8.89
CA THR A 203 -14.82 -17.04 -8.03
C THR A 203 -16.04 -17.50 -8.85
N MET A 204 -16.22 -16.97 -10.08
CA MET A 204 -17.33 -17.31 -10.95
C MET A 204 -17.13 -18.66 -11.67
N ILE A 205 -15.94 -18.91 -12.20
CA ILE A 205 -15.67 -20.11 -13.03
C ILE A 205 -15.45 -21.36 -12.18
N LYS A 206 -15.03 -21.23 -10.90
CA LYS A 206 -14.75 -22.33 -9.95
C LYS A 206 -13.74 -23.38 -10.47
N LYS A 207 -12.88 -23.01 -11.41
CA LYS A 207 -11.75 -23.84 -11.89
C LYS A 207 -10.54 -23.67 -10.98
N ARG A 208 -9.40 -24.34 -11.34
CA ARG A 208 -8.13 -24.18 -10.62
C ARG A 208 -7.70 -22.71 -10.59
N ASN A 209 -7.69 -22.09 -9.42
CA ASN A 209 -7.35 -20.68 -9.23
C ASN A 209 -6.02 -20.32 -9.90
N ALA A 210 -5.00 -21.17 -9.76
CA ALA A 210 -3.70 -20.97 -10.36
C ALA A 210 -3.77 -20.69 -11.87
N ILE A 211 -4.58 -21.47 -12.61
CA ILE A 211 -4.71 -21.32 -14.07
C ILE A 211 -5.35 -19.97 -14.40
N ILE A 212 -6.42 -19.59 -13.69
CA ILE A 212 -7.14 -18.34 -13.96
C ILE A 212 -6.24 -17.14 -13.67
N TYR A 213 -5.56 -17.13 -12.53
CA TYR A 213 -4.65 -16.02 -12.19
C TYR A 213 -3.47 -15.95 -13.16
N THR A 214 -2.81 -17.07 -13.44
CA THR A 214 -1.67 -17.09 -14.37
C THR A 214 -2.09 -16.64 -15.77
N SER A 215 -3.20 -17.15 -16.32
CA SER A 215 -3.67 -16.74 -17.65
C SER A 215 -4.07 -15.28 -17.69
N THR A 216 -4.77 -14.78 -16.66
CA THR A 216 -5.13 -13.36 -16.58
C THR A 216 -3.89 -12.48 -16.54
N TYR A 217 -2.91 -12.81 -15.72
CA TYR A 217 -1.68 -12.02 -15.60
C TYR A 217 -0.79 -12.12 -16.85
N LEU A 218 -0.78 -13.26 -17.54
CA LEU A 218 -0.11 -13.37 -18.84
C LEU A 218 -0.76 -12.46 -19.89
N ILE A 219 -2.09 -12.47 -20.00
CA ILE A 219 -2.82 -11.60 -20.93
C ILE A 219 -2.59 -10.12 -20.57
N CYS A 220 -2.73 -9.76 -19.30
CA CYS A 220 -2.49 -8.38 -18.85
C CYS A 220 -1.03 -7.96 -19.02
N GLY A 221 -0.08 -8.88 -18.84
CA GLY A 221 1.34 -8.64 -19.11
C GLY A 221 1.61 -8.39 -20.61
N LEU A 222 1.00 -9.18 -21.48
CA LEU A 222 1.07 -8.95 -22.93
C LEU A 222 0.47 -7.58 -23.28
N LEU A 223 -0.68 -7.24 -22.74
CA LEU A 223 -1.30 -5.93 -22.96
C LEU A 223 -0.42 -4.79 -22.42
N PHE A 224 0.20 -4.96 -21.25
CA PHE A 224 1.11 -3.97 -20.67
C PHE A 224 2.25 -3.57 -21.63
N PHE A 225 2.83 -4.53 -22.37
CA PHE A 225 3.90 -4.27 -23.33
C PHE A 225 3.41 -3.93 -24.74
N SER A 226 2.20 -4.35 -25.14
CA SER A 226 1.72 -4.21 -26.51
C SER A 226 0.78 -3.01 -26.72
N LEU A 227 0.14 -2.50 -25.68
CA LEU A 227 -0.88 -1.44 -25.82
C LEU A 227 -0.33 -0.16 -26.49
N ARG A 228 0.95 0.15 -26.27
CA ARG A 228 1.66 1.28 -26.86
C ARG A 228 1.68 1.28 -28.40
N TYR A 229 1.56 0.12 -29.03
CA TYR A 229 1.55 0.00 -30.49
C TYR A 229 0.18 0.35 -31.08
N ILE A 230 -0.88 0.26 -30.25
CA ILE A 230 -2.26 0.61 -30.65
C ILE A 230 -2.59 2.03 -30.19
N PHE A 231 -2.20 2.35 -28.95
CA PHE A 231 -2.45 3.63 -28.30
C PHE A 231 -1.14 4.20 -27.76
N PRO A 232 -0.40 5.03 -28.52
CA PRO A 232 0.91 5.55 -28.10
C PRO A 232 0.90 6.32 -26.78
N GLY A 233 -0.24 6.90 -26.38
CA GLY A 233 -0.42 7.56 -25.08
C GLY A 233 -0.48 6.60 -23.89
N LEU A 234 -0.60 5.27 -24.11
CA LEU A 234 -0.66 4.23 -23.09
C LEU A 234 0.60 3.35 -23.09
N ASP A 235 1.78 3.99 -23.12
CA ASP A 235 3.06 3.28 -22.98
C ASP A 235 3.38 3.05 -21.50
N PHE A 236 2.78 2.00 -20.92
CA PHE A 236 2.99 1.64 -19.53
C PHE A 236 4.45 1.27 -19.21
N PRO A 237 5.19 0.46 -20.02
CA PRO A 237 6.60 0.21 -19.78
C PRO A 237 7.44 1.47 -19.70
N LYS A 238 7.22 2.43 -20.61
CA LYS A 238 7.90 3.72 -20.59
C LYS A 238 7.54 4.52 -19.34
N ALA A 239 6.28 4.56 -18.95
CA ALA A 239 5.85 5.25 -17.71
C ALA A 239 6.54 4.71 -16.45
N VAL A 240 6.81 3.39 -16.38
CA VAL A 240 7.58 2.80 -15.27
C VAL A 240 9.05 3.22 -15.35
N VAL A 241 9.66 3.24 -16.53
CA VAL A 241 11.05 3.69 -16.75
C VAL A 241 11.18 5.17 -16.39
N ASP A 242 10.29 6.03 -16.88
CA ASP A 242 10.27 7.47 -16.57
C ASP A 242 10.12 7.68 -15.06
N LYS A 243 9.30 6.86 -14.38
CA LYS A 243 9.16 6.89 -12.92
C LYS A 243 10.45 6.50 -12.21
N GLN A 244 11.17 5.47 -12.68
CA GLN A 244 12.49 5.11 -12.15
C GLN A 244 13.47 6.28 -12.28
N GLN A 245 13.53 6.93 -13.46
CA GLN A 245 14.42 8.08 -13.70
C GLN A 245 14.06 9.26 -12.78
N ALA A 246 12.77 9.55 -12.61
CA ALA A 246 12.31 10.59 -11.69
C ALA A 246 12.73 10.30 -10.24
N PHE A 247 12.73 9.03 -9.79
CA PHE A 247 13.25 8.69 -8.47
C PHE A 247 14.77 8.79 -8.38
N LYS A 248 15.48 8.39 -9.43
CA LYS A 248 16.97 8.49 -9.49
C LYS A 248 17.45 9.93 -9.47
N SER A 249 16.68 10.89 -10.00
CA SER A 249 17.03 12.32 -9.98
C SER A 249 16.86 12.98 -8.60
N LEU A 250 16.13 12.32 -7.66
CA LEU A 250 15.97 12.82 -6.31
C LEU A 250 17.24 12.57 -5.49
N GLN A 251 17.53 13.49 -4.58
CA GLN A 251 18.61 13.34 -3.61
C GLN A 251 18.05 12.89 -2.26
N GLY A 252 18.74 11.97 -1.57
CA GLY A 252 18.33 11.49 -0.26
C GLY A 252 19.33 10.53 0.37
N ASN A 253 19.38 10.50 1.71
CA ASN A 253 20.37 9.75 2.48
C ASN A 253 20.16 8.23 2.51
N SER A 254 19.01 7.74 2.08
CA SER A 254 18.64 6.31 2.08
C SER A 254 18.65 5.70 0.67
N GLY A 255 19.37 6.33 -0.28
CA GLY A 255 19.47 5.86 -1.66
C GLY A 255 20.12 4.47 -1.75
N ILE A 256 19.62 3.68 -2.70
CA ILE A 256 20.17 2.40 -3.12
C ILE A 256 20.36 2.41 -4.64
N ASP A 257 21.33 1.65 -5.11
CA ASP A 257 21.51 1.49 -6.56
C ASP A 257 20.41 0.59 -7.13
N LEU A 258 19.76 1.08 -8.17
CA LEU A 258 18.83 0.30 -8.98
C LEU A 258 19.43 0.06 -10.37
N PRO A 259 19.39 -1.18 -10.87
CA PRO A 259 19.72 -1.46 -12.25
C PRO A 259 18.88 -0.61 -13.21
N GLU A 260 19.48 -0.19 -14.32
CA GLU A 260 18.78 0.60 -15.33
C GLU A 260 17.68 -0.24 -15.98
N LEU A 261 16.46 0.28 -15.97
CA LEU A 261 15.31 -0.34 -16.58
C LEU A 261 15.09 0.22 -17.99
N LYS A 262 14.87 -0.68 -18.97
CA LYS A 262 14.48 -0.33 -20.34
C LYS A 262 13.03 -0.75 -20.58
N PRO A 263 12.26 -0.07 -21.46
CA PRO A 263 10.86 -0.35 -21.69
C PRO A 263 10.66 -1.63 -22.54
N THR A 264 11.35 -2.73 -22.19
CA THR A 264 11.33 -4.01 -22.90
C THR A 264 11.05 -5.15 -21.91
N LEU A 265 10.31 -6.17 -22.36
CA LEU A 265 9.99 -7.35 -21.54
C LEU A 265 11.26 -7.99 -20.94
N GLY A 266 12.32 -8.14 -21.75
CA GLY A 266 13.58 -8.75 -21.28
C GLY A 266 14.20 -7.98 -20.12
N SER A 267 14.21 -6.62 -20.18
CA SER A 267 14.74 -5.80 -19.09
C SER A 267 13.92 -5.96 -17.80
N PHE A 268 12.59 -6.00 -17.90
CA PHE A 268 11.73 -6.22 -16.73
C PHE A 268 11.95 -7.61 -16.11
N LEU A 269 12.07 -8.66 -16.91
CA LEU A 269 12.31 -10.02 -16.41
C LEU A 269 13.68 -10.16 -15.73
N ILE A 270 14.74 -9.62 -16.34
CA ILE A 270 16.09 -9.65 -15.77
C ILE A 270 16.17 -8.90 -14.45
N ASN A 271 15.48 -7.75 -14.34
CA ASN A 271 15.51 -6.92 -13.14
C ASN A 271 14.47 -7.33 -12.06
N ALA A 272 13.52 -8.22 -12.37
CA ALA A 272 12.48 -8.63 -11.43
C ALA A 272 13.01 -9.27 -10.13
N PRO A 273 14.04 -10.15 -10.12
CA PRO A 273 14.59 -10.68 -8.89
C PRO A 273 15.18 -9.59 -7.99
N HIS A 274 15.90 -8.62 -8.57
CA HIS A 274 16.45 -7.48 -7.83
C HIS A 274 15.32 -6.60 -7.26
N ALA A 275 14.28 -6.31 -8.05
CA ALA A 275 13.13 -5.54 -7.63
C ALA A 275 12.39 -6.20 -6.45
N LEU A 276 12.18 -7.51 -6.49
CA LEU A 276 11.58 -8.25 -5.38
C LEU A 276 12.49 -8.28 -4.15
N SER A 277 13.78 -8.54 -4.30
CA SER A 277 14.69 -8.58 -3.17
C SER A 277 14.79 -7.22 -2.47
N SER A 278 14.84 -6.13 -3.20
CA SER A 278 14.90 -4.77 -2.63
C SER A 278 13.65 -4.40 -1.84
N THR A 279 12.48 -4.92 -2.22
CA THR A 279 11.21 -4.62 -1.53
C THR A 279 10.87 -5.59 -0.40
N THR A 280 11.37 -6.83 -0.44
CA THR A 280 11.04 -7.86 0.54
C THR A 280 12.14 -8.06 1.58
N LEU A 281 13.44 -7.99 1.19
CA LEU A 281 14.57 -8.28 2.07
C LEU A 281 15.23 -7.04 2.67
N ARG A 282 14.95 -5.85 2.14
CA ARG A 282 15.52 -4.59 2.65
C ARG A 282 14.47 -3.76 3.40
N PRO A 283 14.89 -2.89 4.35
CA PRO A 283 16.25 -2.75 4.85
C PRO A 283 16.71 -3.95 5.68
N HIS A 284 17.98 -4.30 5.57
CA HIS A 284 18.66 -5.29 6.42
C HIS A 284 19.65 -4.59 7.37
N PRO A 285 20.31 -5.27 8.34
CA PRO A 285 21.21 -4.63 9.30
C PRO A 285 22.31 -3.76 8.68
N GLY A 286 22.81 -4.09 7.49
CA GLY A 286 23.79 -3.27 6.76
C GLY A 286 23.25 -1.95 6.20
N ASP A 287 21.92 -1.77 6.16
CA ASP A 287 21.27 -0.54 5.69
C ASP A 287 20.99 0.45 6.84
N VAL A 288 21.31 0.10 8.07
CA VAL A 288 21.00 0.90 9.27
C VAL A 288 21.92 2.10 9.36
N LYS A 289 21.36 3.30 9.24
CA LYS A 289 22.07 4.58 9.38
C LYS A 289 21.54 5.44 10.54
N HIS A 290 20.31 5.19 10.99
CA HIS A 290 19.64 5.95 12.05
C HIS A 290 18.52 5.11 12.70
N ILE A 291 17.94 5.58 13.80
CA ILE A 291 16.95 4.84 14.60
C ILE A 291 15.72 4.35 13.81
N LEU A 292 15.22 5.14 12.87
CA LEU A 292 14.07 4.71 12.05
C LEU A 292 14.47 3.62 11.05
N SER A 293 15.69 3.66 10.49
CA SER A 293 16.17 2.57 9.62
C SER A 293 16.43 1.29 10.43
N MET A 294 16.84 1.41 11.69
CA MET A 294 16.96 0.26 12.60
C MET A 294 15.59 -0.36 12.90
N ALA A 295 14.59 0.45 13.22
CA ALA A 295 13.23 -0.02 13.43
C ALA A 295 12.67 -0.74 12.18
N ALA A 296 12.91 -0.18 10.99
CA ALA A 296 12.48 -0.77 9.73
C ALA A 296 13.23 -2.08 9.39
N ALA A 297 14.54 -2.17 9.71
CA ALA A 297 15.32 -3.40 9.54
C ALA A 297 14.84 -4.50 10.52
N SER A 298 14.56 -4.14 11.77
CA SER A 298 13.99 -5.06 12.77
C SER A 298 12.62 -5.58 12.35
N GLU A 299 11.75 -4.70 11.84
CA GLU A 299 10.47 -5.12 11.28
C GLU A 299 10.68 -6.09 10.10
N THR A 300 11.58 -5.78 9.16
CA THR A 300 11.86 -6.65 8.02
C THR A 300 12.35 -8.04 8.48
N ALA A 301 13.26 -8.09 9.45
CA ALA A 301 13.73 -9.36 10.01
C ALA A 301 12.59 -10.16 10.67
N PHE A 302 11.70 -9.49 11.40
CA PHE A 302 10.53 -10.12 12.01
C PHE A 302 9.54 -10.66 10.95
N LEU A 303 9.29 -9.90 9.87
CA LEU A 303 8.44 -10.33 8.77
C LEU A 303 9.02 -11.56 8.05
N LEU A 304 10.34 -11.59 7.84
CA LEU A 304 11.03 -12.74 7.26
C LEU A 304 10.96 -13.96 8.18
N LEU A 305 11.09 -13.78 9.50
CA LEU A 305 10.90 -14.84 10.47
C LEU A 305 9.48 -15.44 10.39
N LEU A 306 8.45 -14.60 10.35
CA LEU A 306 7.06 -15.07 10.19
C LEU A 306 6.86 -15.84 8.88
N PHE A 307 7.45 -15.35 7.78
CA PHE A 307 7.39 -16.05 6.50
C PHE A 307 8.11 -17.39 6.55
N PHE A 308 9.26 -17.46 7.23
CA PHE A 308 10.00 -18.70 7.45
C PHE A 308 9.19 -19.70 8.28
N LEU A 309 8.59 -19.26 9.38
CA LEU A 309 7.69 -20.10 10.18
C LEU A 309 6.51 -20.62 9.33
N PHE A 310 5.94 -19.78 8.47
CA PHE A 310 4.89 -20.20 7.56
C PHE A 310 5.36 -21.29 6.58
N LEU A 311 6.55 -21.22 6.03
CA LEU A 311 7.05 -22.22 5.09
C LEU A 311 7.17 -23.61 5.74
N PHE A 312 7.61 -23.69 7.00
CA PHE A 312 7.86 -24.96 7.68
C PHE A 312 6.64 -25.49 8.47
N TRP A 313 5.79 -24.60 8.96
CA TRP A 313 4.67 -24.99 9.83
C TRP A 313 3.31 -24.49 9.30
N ARG A 314 3.12 -24.49 7.99
CA ARG A 314 1.86 -24.08 7.41
C ARG A 314 0.74 -25.11 7.61
N THR A 315 -0.49 -24.60 7.74
CA THR A 315 -1.74 -25.38 7.66
C THR A 315 -2.68 -24.75 6.65
N THR A 316 -3.44 -25.56 5.95
CA THR A 316 -4.47 -25.07 5.00
C THR A 316 -5.88 -25.21 5.56
N ASN A 317 -6.01 -25.66 6.82
CA ASN A 317 -7.30 -25.88 7.44
C ASN A 317 -8.03 -24.56 7.73
N GLY A 318 -9.33 -24.54 7.47
CA GLY A 318 -10.20 -23.43 7.83
C GLY A 318 -10.23 -22.23 6.87
N ILE A 319 -9.69 -22.35 5.66
CA ILE A 319 -9.78 -21.29 4.64
C ILE A 319 -11.14 -21.35 3.94
N LYS A 320 -11.95 -20.29 4.02
CA LYS A 320 -13.23 -20.21 3.30
C LYS A 320 -13.12 -19.73 1.86
N SER A 321 -12.09 -18.98 1.51
CA SER A 321 -11.92 -18.42 0.17
C SER A 321 -10.47 -18.48 -0.31
N THR A 322 -10.12 -19.57 -0.97
CA THR A 322 -8.79 -19.75 -1.58
C THR A 322 -8.56 -18.75 -2.71
N SER A 323 -9.60 -18.40 -3.47
CA SER A 323 -9.52 -17.41 -4.54
C SER A 323 -9.10 -16.04 -4.01
N PHE A 324 -9.59 -15.63 -2.84
CA PHE A 324 -9.16 -14.38 -2.21
C PHE A 324 -7.68 -14.40 -1.77
N ILE A 325 -7.18 -15.56 -1.30
CA ILE A 325 -5.74 -15.69 -0.97
C ILE A 325 -4.87 -15.50 -2.23
N TRP A 326 -5.28 -16.08 -3.37
CA TRP A 326 -4.60 -15.86 -4.64
C TRP A 326 -4.61 -14.38 -5.05
N PHE A 327 -5.74 -13.68 -4.84
CA PHE A 327 -5.80 -12.24 -5.03
C PHE A 327 -4.76 -11.52 -4.17
N CYS A 328 -4.68 -11.80 -2.88
CA CYS A 328 -3.72 -11.18 -1.96
C CYS A 328 -2.28 -11.39 -2.46
N VAL A 329 -1.94 -12.60 -2.88
CA VAL A 329 -0.59 -12.94 -3.39
C VAL A 329 -0.29 -12.15 -4.66
N PHE A 330 -1.12 -12.27 -5.69
CA PHE A 330 -0.85 -11.65 -6.99
C PHE A 330 -0.87 -10.12 -6.92
N PHE A 331 -1.81 -9.54 -6.20
CA PHE A 331 -1.87 -8.09 -5.98
C PHE A 331 -0.61 -7.58 -5.26
N SER A 332 -0.23 -8.23 -4.16
CA SER A 332 0.92 -7.80 -3.38
C SER A 332 2.24 -7.97 -4.13
N PHE A 333 2.45 -9.08 -4.83
CA PHE A 333 3.66 -9.27 -5.62
C PHE A 333 3.77 -8.26 -6.77
N SER A 334 2.68 -7.99 -7.48
CA SER A 334 2.66 -6.96 -8.54
C SER A 334 2.97 -5.58 -7.99
N PHE A 335 2.45 -5.27 -6.80
CA PHE A 335 2.72 -4.00 -6.14
C PHE A 335 4.18 -3.89 -5.68
N LEU A 336 4.74 -4.94 -5.08
CA LEU A 336 6.15 -4.99 -4.66
C LEU A 336 7.09 -4.87 -5.87
N LEU A 337 6.79 -5.56 -6.98
CA LEU A 337 7.55 -5.41 -8.23
C LEU A 337 7.52 -3.97 -8.74
N SER A 338 6.35 -3.33 -8.76
CA SER A 338 6.23 -1.93 -9.20
C SER A 338 7.08 -0.99 -8.36
N ILE A 339 7.09 -1.16 -7.03
CA ILE A 339 7.96 -0.39 -6.13
C ILE A 339 9.43 -0.67 -6.43
N GLY A 340 9.82 -1.95 -6.52
CA GLY A 340 11.20 -2.35 -6.69
C GLY A 340 11.81 -1.96 -8.05
N PHE A 341 10.98 -1.82 -9.10
CA PHE A 341 11.42 -1.28 -10.39
C PHE A 341 11.65 0.22 -10.36
N THR A 342 10.94 0.96 -9.51
CA THR A 342 10.89 2.42 -9.61
C THR A 342 11.58 3.16 -8.47
N VAL A 343 11.52 2.65 -7.25
CA VAL A 343 11.90 3.38 -6.03
C VAL A 343 13.30 3.00 -5.58
N ASN A 344 14.19 3.97 -5.52
CA ASN A 344 15.59 3.80 -5.11
C ASN A 344 15.91 4.31 -3.68
N PHE A 345 14.92 4.60 -2.85
CA PHE A 345 15.09 5.04 -1.46
C PHE A 345 14.46 4.05 -0.50
N LEU A 346 15.24 3.53 0.46
CA LEU A 346 14.77 2.55 1.44
C LEU A 346 13.59 3.05 2.27
N GLY A 347 13.62 4.31 2.70
CA GLY A 347 12.49 4.90 3.43
C GLY A 347 11.18 4.91 2.62
N ALA A 348 11.27 5.23 1.32
CA ALA A 348 10.12 5.19 0.42
C ALA A 348 9.67 3.75 0.10
N ILE A 349 10.59 2.79 0.00
CA ILE A 349 10.27 1.37 -0.15
C ILE A 349 9.47 0.87 1.06
N VAL A 350 9.95 1.13 2.29
CA VAL A 350 9.26 0.75 3.53
C VAL A 350 7.86 1.37 3.60
N ARG A 351 7.75 2.65 3.25
CA ARG A 351 6.48 3.37 3.21
C ARG A 351 5.51 2.76 2.20
N TYR A 352 5.92 2.57 0.97
CA TYR A 352 5.01 2.08 -0.07
C TYR A 352 4.61 0.63 0.16
N ARG A 353 5.54 -0.26 0.52
CA ARG A 353 5.21 -1.66 0.81
C ARG A 353 4.24 -1.80 1.98
N SER A 354 4.22 -0.85 2.93
CA SER A 354 3.31 -0.90 4.08
C SER A 354 1.85 -1.04 3.66
N ILE A 355 1.45 -0.49 2.50
CA ILE A 355 0.09 -0.59 1.95
C ILE A 355 -0.32 -2.05 1.69
N VAL A 356 0.60 -2.92 1.28
CA VAL A 356 0.28 -4.32 0.95
C VAL A 356 0.63 -5.30 2.07
N LEU A 357 1.34 -4.88 3.11
CA LEU A 357 1.70 -5.75 4.21
C LEU A 357 0.51 -6.48 4.86
N PRO A 358 -0.64 -5.84 5.14
CA PRO A 358 -1.80 -6.57 5.68
C PRO A 358 -2.28 -7.69 4.76
N PHE A 359 -2.23 -7.51 3.43
CA PHE A 359 -2.64 -8.53 2.47
C PHE A 359 -1.70 -9.74 2.41
N LEU A 360 -0.41 -9.54 2.72
CA LEU A 360 0.58 -10.61 2.81
C LEU A 360 0.58 -11.27 4.18
N LEU A 361 0.56 -10.48 5.25
CA LEU A 361 0.79 -10.98 6.60
C LEU A 361 -0.43 -11.64 7.21
N VAL A 362 -1.64 -11.18 6.92
CA VAL A 362 -2.84 -11.82 7.47
C VAL A 362 -2.92 -13.29 7.01
N PRO A 363 -2.78 -13.62 5.71
CA PRO A 363 -2.69 -15.02 5.28
C PRO A 363 -1.53 -15.79 5.93
N VAL A 364 -0.33 -15.21 5.96
CA VAL A 364 0.85 -15.85 6.53
C VAL A 364 0.62 -16.22 8.00
N ILE A 365 0.27 -15.25 8.85
CA ILE A 365 0.10 -15.46 10.29
C ILE A 365 -1.09 -16.38 10.59
N SER A 366 -2.19 -16.27 9.81
CA SER A 366 -3.39 -17.10 10.00
C SER A 366 -3.17 -18.56 9.59
N LEU A 367 -2.25 -18.84 8.68
CA LEU A 367 -1.94 -20.16 8.17
C LEU A 367 -0.76 -20.85 8.88
N ILE A 368 -0.08 -20.17 9.81
CA ILE A 368 0.89 -20.82 10.69
C ILE A 368 0.16 -21.75 11.67
N ASN A 369 0.65 -22.95 11.84
CA ASN A 369 0.20 -23.90 12.85
C ASN A 369 0.87 -23.59 14.21
N TRP A 370 0.32 -22.60 14.90
CA TRP A 370 0.85 -22.13 16.19
C TRP A 370 0.82 -23.21 17.28
N GLU A 371 -0.18 -24.10 17.26
CA GLU A 371 -0.30 -25.21 18.22
C GLU A 371 0.89 -26.16 18.11
N ARG A 372 1.29 -26.50 16.89
CA ARG A 372 2.47 -27.35 16.65
C ARG A 372 3.77 -26.65 17.09
N ILE A 373 3.92 -25.35 16.82
CA ILE A 373 5.09 -24.59 17.28
C ILE A 373 5.14 -24.57 18.80
N TYR A 374 4.00 -24.28 19.44
CA TYR A 374 3.89 -24.29 20.90
C TYR A 374 4.25 -25.66 21.49
N SER A 375 3.72 -26.75 20.94
CA SER A 375 4.04 -28.10 21.42
C SER A 375 5.52 -28.44 21.30
N ILE A 376 6.20 -28.02 20.22
CA ILE A 376 7.64 -28.24 20.06
C ILE A 376 8.46 -27.47 21.11
N LEU A 377 8.10 -26.21 21.37
CA LEU A 377 8.84 -25.36 22.28
C LEU A 377 8.65 -25.75 23.77
N PHE A 378 7.43 -26.09 24.16
CA PHE A 378 7.09 -26.29 25.57
C PHE A 378 7.11 -27.76 26.02
N ASN A 379 6.88 -28.74 25.14
CA ASN A 379 7.05 -30.14 25.52
C ASN A 379 8.51 -30.54 25.68
N ASN A 380 9.44 -29.91 24.93
CA ASN A 380 10.88 -30.10 25.15
C ASN A 380 11.35 -29.52 26.50
N ILE A 381 10.73 -28.45 26.99
CA ILE A 381 11.05 -27.86 28.29
C ILE A 381 10.61 -28.81 29.43
N LYS A 382 9.43 -29.44 29.31
CA LYS A 382 8.92 -30.39 30.30
C LYS A 382 9.75 -31.68 30.39
N ASN A 383 10.28 -32.17 29.26
CA ASN A 383 11.15 -33.34 29.26
C ASN A 383 12.55 -33.05 29.83
N ASN A 384 13.08 -31.82 29.63
CA ASN A 384 14.37 -31.45 30.20
C ASN A 384 14.31 -31.15 31.70
N SER A 385 13.17 -30.67 32.24
CA SER A 385 12.99 -30.47 33.69
C SER A 385 12.91 -31.80 34.44
N ASN A 386 12.32 -32.84 33.85
CA ASN A 386 12.24 -34.16 34.44
C ASN A 386 13.59 -34.96 34.41
N VAL A 387 14.54 -34.55 33.57
CA VAL A 387 15.90 -35.16 33.53
C VAL A 387 16.85 -34.50 34.54
N SER A 388 16.56 -33.29 34.99
CA SER A 388 17.36 -32.58 36.00
C SER A 388 16.94 -32.88 37.46
N GLU A 389 15.87 -33.63 37.68
CA GLU A 389 15.43 -34.08 38.98
C GLU A 389 15.70 -35.57 39.28
N MET A 390 16.39 -36.28 38.39
CA MET A 390 16.96 -37.60 38.59
C MET A 390 18.46 -37.53 38.82
#